data_c970e4df7b943a4a6116bcd562cebebc
#
_entry.id   c970e4df7b943a4a6116bcd562cebebc
#
_cell.length_a   1.000
_cell.length_b   1.000
_cell.length_c   1.000
_cell.angle_alpha   90.00
_cell.angle_beta   90.00
_cell.angle_gamma   90.00
#
_symmetry.space_group_name_H-M   'P 1'
#
loop_
_entity.id
_entity.type
_entity.pdbx_description
1 polymer ?
#
loop_
_entity_poly.entity_id
_entity_poly.type
_entity_poly.pdbx_seq_one_letter_code
_entity_poly.pdbx_strand_id
1 'polypeptide(L)'
;DKLKAYKDSLSEEEVKKLVEETKQLKASQEEASTKEELEKIPVIDIEDIRKDVKPLSNVESELGGVKVLWHQYFTNKIAYVKLAFDMSHVPMDLVPYASFLAEILTIVDTTHYSYQELGNEISIETGGISATMDVMPTDVHEFLPMFILKTKCFYSNIEKAFDLLKEVAFESKLDNKKRLKEIIGQIYTCLLYTSP
;
A
#
# COMPACT_ATOMS: atom_id res chain seq x y z
N ASP A 1 -20.23 17.79 -19.09
CA ASP A 1 -19.68 18.39 -17.87
C ASP A 1 -20.72 18.24 -16.74
N LYS A 2 -20.53 17.19 -15.89
CA LYS A 2 -21.51 16.78 -14.87
C LYS A 2 -21.80 17.88 -13.84
N LEU A 3 -20.78 18.64 -13.43
CA LEU A 3 -20.94 19.70 -12.44
C LEU A 3 -21.76 20.88 -12.99
N LYS A 4 -21.60 21.21 -14.27
CA LYS A 4 -22.39 22.26 -14.92
C LYS A 4 -23.85 21.84 -15.02
N ALA A 5 -24.12 20.61 -15.48
CA ALA A 5 -25.48 20.08 -15.56
C ALA A 5 -26.16 20.04 -14.19
N TYR A 6 -25.43 19.65 -13.14
CA TYR A 6 -25.93 19.66 -11.75
C TYR A 6 -26.25 21.08 -11.31
N LYS A 7 -25.36 22.06 -11.54
CA LYS A 7 -25.60 23.46 -11.20
C LYS A 7 -26.83 24.02 -11.91
N ASP A 8 -26.98 23.69 -13.21
CA ASP A 8 -28.10 24.15 -14.03
C ASP A 8 -29.43 23.49 -13.65
N SER A 9 -29.42 22.37 -12.90
CA SER A 9 -30.60 21.70 -12.40
C SER A 9 -31.10 22.21 -11.04
N LEU A 10 -30.32 23.05 -10.34
CA LEU A 10 -30.66 23.58 -9.04
C LEU A 10 -31.56 24.81 -9.16
N SER A 11 -32.59 24.89 -8.31
CA SER A 11 -33.39 26.09 -8.15
C SER A 11 -32.62 27.21 -7.45
N GLU A 12 -33.08 28.47 -7.56
CA GLU A 12 -32.44 29.58 -6.86
C GLU A 12 -32.43 29.41 -5.33
N GLU A 13 -33.44 28.76 -4.76
CA GLU A 13 -33.50 28.47 -3.32
C GLU A 13 -32.46 27.42 -2.91
N GLU A 14 -32.29 26.37 -3.71
CA GLU A 14 -31.27 25.34 -3.47
C GLU A 14 -29.86 25.91 -3.60
N VAL A 15 -29.61 26.79 -4.55
CA VAL A 15 -28.32 27.49 -4.69
C VAL A 15 -28.05 28.37 -3.45
N LYS A 16 -29.04 29.13 -2.97
CA LYS A 16 -28.89 29.95 -1.76
C LYS A 16 -28.59 29.10 -0.54
N LYS A 17 -29.30 27.99 -0.39
CA LYS A 17 -29.09 27.02 0.71
C LYS A 17 -27.68 26.45 0.66
N LEU A 18 -27.23 26.02 -0.51
CA LEU A 18 -25.87 25.46 -0.71
C LEU A 18 -24.77 26.48 -0.38
N VAL A 19 -24.97 27.74 -0.76
CA VAL A 19 -24.04 28.82 -0.44
C VAL A 19 -23.99 29.06 1.08
N GLU A 20 -25.13 29.05 1.75
CA GLU A 20 -25.18 29.26 3.20
C GLU A 20 -24.54 28.08 3.96
N GLU A 21 -24.88 26.83 3.59
CA GLU A 21 -24.25 25.63 4.15
C GLU A 21 -22.72 25.61 3.94
N THR A 22 -22.26 26.07 2.77
CA THR A 22 -20.82 26.15 2.48
C THR A 22 -20.13 27.22 3.33
N LYS A 23 -20.79 28.37 3.59
CA LYS A 23 -20.27 29.40 4.49
C LYS A 23 -20.17 28.90 5.92
N GLN A 24 -21.22 28.22 6.40
CA GLN A 24 -21.24 27.64 7.74
C GLN A 24 -20.15 26.57 7.92
N LEU A 25 -19.97 25.71 6.90
CA LEU A 25 -18.89 24.72 6.90
C LEU A 25 -17.50 25.38 6.97
N LYS A 26 -17.26 26.41 6.17
CA LYS A 26 -15.99 27.15 6.20
C LYS A 26 -15.76 27.82 7.56
N ALA A 27 -16.78 28.47 8.11
CA ALA A 27 -16.69 29.09 9.44
C ALA A 27 -16.34 28.05 10.51
N SER A 28 -17.01 26.88 10.49
CA SER A 28 -16.72 25.77 11.41
C SER A 28 -15.32 25.16 11.24
N GLN A 29 -14.77 25.16 10.01
CA GLN A 29 -13.40 24.69 9.76
C GLN A 29 -12.31 25.67 10.21
N GLU A 30 -12.63 26.96 10.22
CA GLU A 30 -11.72 28.04 10.64
C GLU A 30 -11.81 28.32 12.15
N GLU A 31 -12.88 27.86 12.81
CA GLU A 31 -13.06 28.01 14.24
C GLU A 31 -12.08 27.12 15.02
N ALA A 32 -11.27 27.74 15.85
CA ALA A 32 -10.35 27.00 16.71
C ALA A 32 -11.14 26.27 17.81
N SER A 33 -10.85 24.97 17.98
CA SER A 33 -11.47 24.17 19.05
C SER A 33 -11.24 24.80 20.42
N THR A 34 -12.28 24.86 21.21
CA THR A 34 -12.19 25.36 22.57
C THR A 34 -11.41 24.39 23.46
N LYS A 35 -10.88 24.88 24.59
CA LYS A 35 -10.19 24.03 25.55
C LYS A 35 -11.09 22.88 26.05
N GLU A 36 -12.37 23.17 26.29
CA GLU A 36 -13.38 22.18 26.73
C GLU A 36 -13.64 21.10 25.68
N GLU A 37 -13.57 21.44 24.39
CA GLU A 37 -13.69 20.47 23.30
C GLU A 37 -12.43 19.60 23.17
N LEU A 38 -11.26 20.20 23.35
CA LEU A 38 -9.99 19.47 23.35
C LEU A 38 -9.89 18.50 24.53
N GLU A 39 -10.40 18.87 25.71
CA GLU A 39 -10.43 18.01 26.89
C GLU A 39 -11.36 16.80 26.75
N LYS A 40 -12.30 16.81 25.77
CA LYS A 40 -13.11 15.63 25.44
C LYS A 40 -12.37 14.56 24.62
N ILE A 41 -11.23 14.92 24.04
CA ILE A 41 -10.38 13.95 23.32
C ILE A 41 -9.73 13.05 24.35
N PRO A 42 -9.96 11.72 24.32
CA PRO A 42 -9.32 10.81 25.26
C PRO A 42 -7.78 10.85 25.06
N VAL A 43 -7.09 11.25 26.10
CA VAL A 43 -5.62 11.26 26.16
C VAL A 43 -5.18 9.99 26.87
N ILE A 44 -4.13 9.36 26.38
CA ILE A 44 -3.52 8.19 27.01
C ILE A 44 -2.49 8.70 28.00
N ASP A 45 -2.65 8.35 29.27
CA ASP A 45 -1.66 8.61 30.32
C ASP A 45 -0.58 7.49 30.33
N ILE A 46 0.53 7.77 31.01
CA ILE A 46 1.66 6.80 31.09
C ILE A 46 1.20 5.50 31.76
N GLU A 47 0.26 5.59 32.70
CA GLU A 47 -0.32 4.45 33.42
C GLU A 47 -1.16 3.55 32.52
N ASP A 48 -1.74 4.09 31.43
CA ASP A 48 -2.52 3.33 30.45
C ASP A 48 -1.62 2.49 29.51
N ILE A 49 -0.34 2.83 29.46
CA ILE A 49 0.64 2.09 28.65
C ILE A 49 0.90 0.73 29.28
N ARG A 50 0.52 -0.31 28.58
CA ARG A 50 0.77 -1.68 29.04
C ARG A 50 2.26 -1.97 29.12
N LYS A 51 2.71 -2.46 30.28
CA LYS A 51 4.10 -2.93 30.48
C LYS A 51 4.40 -4.25 29.81
N ASP A 52 3.37 -5.05 29.53
CA ASP A 52 3.51 -6.37 28.93
C ASP A 52 3.33 -6.30 27.42
N VAL A 53 4.26 -6.91 26.68
CA VAL A 53 4.13 -7.13 25.26
C VAL A 53 3.12 -8.27 25.03
N LYS A 54 2.06 -8.02 24.26
CA LYS A 54 1.17 -9.10 23.83
C LYS A 54 1.98 -10.08 22.96
N PRO A 55 1.99 -11.38 23.30
CA PRO A 55 2.59 -12.35 22.40
C PRO A 55 1.88 -12.30 21.04
N LEU A 56 2.66 -12.26 19.98
CA LEU A 56 2.13 -12.34 18.62
C LEU A 56 1.58 -13.75 18.40
N SER A 57 0.33 -13.85 17.93
CA SER A 57 -0.20 -15.13 17.44
C SER A 57 0.57 -15.52 16.20
N ASN A 58 1.34 -16.60 16.28
CA ASN A 58 2.14 -17.11 15.18
C ASN A 58 1.94 -18.62 15.09
N VAL A 59 1.38 -19.08 13.98
CA VAL A 59 1.25 -20.51 13.66
C VAL A 59 2.11 -20.78 12.44
N GLU A 60 3.09 -21.67 12.61
CA GLU A 60 3.95 -22.09 11.52
C GLU A 60 3.37 -23.36 10.86
N SER A 61 3.39 -23.37 9.54
CA SER A 61 3.01 -24.51 8.73
C SER A 61 3.85 -24.53 7.45
N GLU A 62 3.71 -25.61 6.68
CA GLU A 62 4.39 -25.77 5.41
C GLU A 62 3.37 -26.15 4.33
N LEU A 63 3.46 -25.52 3.18
CA LEU A 63 2.63 -25.80 2.02
C LEU A 63 3.52 -25.95 0.79
N GLY A 64 3.61 -27.17 0.24
CA GLY A 64 4.40 -27.42 -0.97
C GLY A 64 5.89 -27.08 -0.85
N GLY A 65 6.50 -27.28 0.34
CA GLY A 65 7.90 -26.93 0.62
C GLY A 65 8.12 -25.45 0.97
N VAL A 66 7.04 -24.65 1.02
CA VAL A 66 7.12 -23.24 1.39
C VAL A 66 6.66 -23.04 2.83
N LYS A 67 7.49 -22.38 3.64
CA LYS A 67 7.14 -22.01 5.01
C LYS A 67 6.03 -20.95 5.01
N VAL A 68 4.96 -21.22 5.76
CA VAL A 68 3.82 -20.32 5.92
C VAL A 68 3.73 -19.89 7.37
N LEU A 69 3.74 -18.58 7.59
CA LEU A 69 3.50 -17.96 8.90
C LEU A 69 2.08 -17.39 8.91
N TRP A 70 1.26 -17.91 9.79
CA TRP A 70 -0.12 -17.48 9.93
C TRP A 70 -0.30 -16.69 11.23
N HIS A 71 -0.79 -15.44 11.08
CA HIS A 71 -1.09 -14.56 12.20
C HIS A 71 -2.60 -14.32 12.28
N GLN A 72 -3.24 -14.90 13.30
CA GLN A 72 -4.69 -14.77 13.46
C GLN A 72 -5.03 -13.55 14.31
N TYR A 73 -5.48 -12.50 13.66
CA TYR A 73 -5.96 -11.26 14.28
C TYR A 73 -7.31 -10.83 13.71
N PHE A 74 -8.05 -10.06 14.50
CA PHE A 74 -9.24 -9.40 13.99
C PHE A 74 -8.84 -8.26 13.04
N THR A 75 -9.13 -8.42 11.77
CA THR A 75 -8.77 -7.50 10.70
C THR A 75 -9.97 -6.96 9.93
N ASN A 76 -11.17 -7.09 10.50
CA ASN A 76 -12.41 -6.65 9.85
C ASN A 76 -12.58 -7.17 8.41
N LYS A 77 -12.37 -8.47 8.21
CA LYS A 77 -12.44 -9.18 6.91
C LYS A 77 -11.39 -8.76 5.87
N ILE A 78 -10.29 -8.13 6.30
CA ILE A 78 -9.16 -7.81 5.42
C ILE A 78 -8.06 -8.85 5.64
N ALA A 79 -7.63 -9.50 4.57
CA ALA A 79 -6.43 -10.32 4.54
C ALA A 79 -5.21 -9.47 4.21
N TYR A 80 -4.12 -9.68 4.94
CA TYR A 80 -2.80 -9.13 4.65
C TYR A 80 -1.89 -10.26 4.22
N VAL A 81 -1.38 -10.19 3.00
CA VAL A 81 -0.55 -11.25 2.42
C VAL A 81 0.84 -10.69 2.12
N LYS A 82 1.86 -11.44 2.51
CA LYS A 82 3.26 -11.17 2.16
C LYS A 82 3.88 -12.42 1.56
N LEU A 83 4.49 -12.29 0.39
CA LEU A 83 5.38 -13.28 -0.20
C LEU A 83 6.81 -12.80 0.03
N ALA A 84 7.57 -13.55 0.80
CA ALA A 84 8.93 -13.19 1.18
C ALA A 84 9.92 -14.14 0.52
N PHE A 85 10.88 -13.59 -0.22
CA PHE A 85 11.92 -14.32 -0.93
C PHE A 85 13.26 -14.04 -0.27
N ASP A 86 13.96 -15.10 0.13
CA ASP A 86 15.30 -15.01 0.72
C ASP A 86 16.32 -14.53 -0.32
N MET A 87 17.01 -13.45 -0.01
CA MET A 87 18.04 -12.85 -0.85
C MET A 87 19.46 -13.15 -0.38
N SER A 88 19.67 -14.03 0.61
CA SER A 88 21.00 -14.34 1.16
C SER A 88 22.00 -14.83 0.12
N HIS A 89 21.51 -15.42 -0.97
CA HIS A 89 22.32 -15.94 -2.07
C HIS A 89 22.46 -14.97 -3.26
N VAL A 90 21.86 -13.78 -3.17
CA VAL A 90 21.96 -12.77 -4.23
C VAL A 90 23.32 -12.06 -4.12
N PRO A 91 24.16 -12.07 -5.18
CA PRO A 91 25.43 -11.35 -5.18
C PRO A 91 25.23 -9.85 -4.90
N MET A 92 26.17 -9.26 -4.15
CA MET A 92 26.07 -7.86 -3.72
C MET A 92 25.98 -6.86 -4.89
N ASP A 93 26.61 -7.13 -6.00
CA ASP A 93 26.55 -6.33 -7.22
C ASP A 93 25.18 -6.37 -7.91
N LEU A 94 24.34 -7.36 -7.61
CA LEU A 94 22.97 -7.47 -8.10
C LEU A 94 21.92 -6.85 -7.16
N VAL A 95 22.25 -6.51 -5.92
CA VAL A 95 21.34 -5.90 -4.95
C VAL A 95 20.71 -4.59 -5.48
N PRO A 96 21.44 -3.68 -6.15
CA PRO A 96 20.83 -2.47 -6.73
C PRO A 96 19.78 -2.79 -7.80
N TYR A 97 19.96 -3.87 -8.58
CA TYR A 97 18.97 -4.32 -9.56
C TYR A 97 17.73 -4.90 -8.90
N ALA A 98 17.87 -5.62 -7.78
CA ALA A 98 16.73 -6.11 -7.02
C ALA A 98 15.94 -4.95 -6.39
N SER A 99 16.61 -3.89 -5.95
CA SER A 99 15.95 -2.66 -5.50
C SER A 99 15.16 -2.00 -6.62
N PHE A 100 15.77 -1.88 -7.80
CA PHE A 100 15.07 -1.35 -8.97
C PHE A 100 13.90 -2.25 -9.40
N LEU A 101 14.06 -3.57 -9.33
CA LEU A 101 12.98 -4.52 -9.59
C LEU A 101 11.78 -4.26 -8.69
N ALA A 102 11.99 -4.00 -7.40
CA ALA A 102 10.91 -3.69 -6.47
C ALA A 102 10.09 -2.45 -6.90
N GLU A 103 10.74 -1.45 -7.49
CA GLU A 103 10.08 -0.23 -7.94
C GLU A 103 9.24 -0.44 -9.22
N ILE A 104 9.61 -1.41 -10.08
CA ILE A 104 9.01 -1.52 -11.41
C ILE A 104 7.95 -2.62 -11.56
N LEU A 105 7.93 -3.64 -10.68
CA LEU A 105 7.10 -4.85 -10.86
C LEU A 105 5.62 -4.57 -11.08
N THR A 106 5.05 -3.52 -10.50
CA THR A 106 3.62 -3.18 -10.64
C THR A 106 3.33 -2.18 -11.76
N ILE A 107 4.36 -1.70 -12.47
CA ILE A 107 4.24 -0.66 -13.48
C ILE A 107 4.85 -1.05 -14.84
N VAL A 108 5.14 -2.33 -15.03
CA VAL A 108 5.51 -2.95 -16.32
C VAL A 108 4.39 -3.87 -16.80
N ASP A 109 4.38 -4.17 -18.11
CA ASP A 109 3.47 -5.17 -18.67
C ASP A 109 3.78 -6.57 -18.11
N THR A 110 2.77 -7.40 -18.06
CA THR A 110 2.89 -8.82 -17.72
C THR A 110 2.46 -9.69 -18.89
N THR A 111 2.43 -11.00 -18.70
CA THR A 111 1.99 -11.93 -19.77
C THR A 111 0.54 -11.68 -20.15
N HIS A 112 -0.34 -11.38 -19.18
CA HIS A 112 -1.78 -11.31 -19.41
C HIS A 112 -2.35 -9.88 -19.36
N TYR A 113 -1.58 -8.90 -18.88
CA TYR A 113 -2.03 -7.52 -18.72
C TYR A 113 -1.00 -6.52 -19.25
N SER A 114 -1.47 -5.46 -19.89
CA SER A 114 -0.67 -4.23 -19.97
C SER A 114 -0.50 -3.61 -18.58
N TYR A 115 0.50 -2.79 -18.36
CA TYR A 115 0.75 -2.15 -17.06
C TYR A 115 -0.45 -1.30 -16.59
N GLN A 116 -1.23 -0.74 -17.52
CA GLN A 116 -2.43 0.05 -17.22
C GLN A 116 -3.58 -0.86 -16.76
N GLU A 117 -3.83 -1.98 -17.46
CA GLU A 117 -4.82 -2.97 -17.07
C GLU A 117 -4.45 -3.62 -15.73
N LEU A 118 -3.18 -3.97 -15.54
CA LEU A 118 -2.68 -4.50 -14.28
C LEU A 118 -2.93 -3.53 -13.12
N GLY A 119 -2.61 -2.24 -13.30
CA GLY A 119 -2.85 -1.21 -12.29
C GLY A 119 -4.33 -1.04 -11.95
N ASN A 120 -5.21 -1.13 -12.94
CA ASN A 120 -6.66 -1.10 -12.74
C ASN A 120 -7.15 -2.32 -11.96
N GLU A 121 -6.74 -3.54 -12.36
CA GLU A 121 -7.12 -4.78 -11.67
C GLU A 121 -6.62 -4.79 -10.22
N ILE A 122 -5.37 -4.39 -9.98
CA ILE A 122 -4.83 -4.24 -8.62
C ILE A 122 -5.69 -3.28 -7.80
N SER A 123 -6.10 -2.16 -8.36
CA SER A 123 -6.88 -1.13 -7.66
C SER A 123 -8.32 -1.55 -7.37
N ILE A 124 -8.92 -2.38 -8.23
CA ILE A 124 -10.29 -2.89 -8.06
C ILE A 124 -10.33 -4.03 -7.05
N GLU A 125 -9.40 -4.97 -7.17
CA GLU A 125 -9.46 -6.24 -6.45
C GLU A 125 -8.70 -6.23 -5.11
N THR A 126 -7.79 -5.27 -4.93
CA THR A 126 -6.92 -5.21 -3.75
C THR A 126 -6.80 -3.80 -3.18
N GLY A 127 -6.18 -3.69 -2.02
CA GLY A 127 -5.73 -2.40 -1.48
C GLY A 127 -4.32 -2.01 -1.93
N GLY A 128 -3.91 -2.48 -3.12
CA GLY A 128 -2.60 -2.27 -3.71
C GLY A 128 -1.65 -3.46 -3.56
N ILE A 129 -0.75 -3.61 -4.52
CA ILE A 129 0.39 -4.52 -4.46
C ILE A 129 1.66 -3.67 -4.44
N SER A 130 2.60 -3.99 -3.59
CA SER A 130 3.91 -3.34 -3.57
C SER A 130 5.02 -4.34 -3.31
N ALA A 131 6.20 -4.06 -3.85
CA ALA A 131 7.42 -4.78 -3.58
C ALA A 131 8.36 -3.91 -2.73
N THR A 132 9.09 -4.54 -1.83
CA THR A 132 10.09 -3.85 -0.99
C THR A 132 11.25 -4.81 -0.71
N MET A 133 12.44 -4.25 -0.51
CA MET A 133 13.53 -4.98 0.13
C MET A 133 13.56 -4.64 1.61
N ASP A 134 13.77 -5.63 2.45
CA ASP A 134 13.82 -5.47 3.89
C ASP A 134 14.92 -6.37 4.47
N VAL A 135 15.43 -6.01 5.64
CA VAL A 135 16.42 -6.78 6.37
C VAL A 135 15.85 -7.12 7.73
N MET A 136 15.57 -8.40 7.92
CA MET A 136 15.00 -8.90 9.18
C MET A 136 16.13 -9.34 10.11
N PRO A 137 16.30 -8.73 11.29
CA PRO A 137 17.22 -9.25 12.28
C PRO A 137 16.69 -10.60 12.81
N THR A 138 17.53 -11.61 12.78
CA THR A 138 17.19 -12.96 13.29
C THR A 138 17.81 -13.19 14.66
N ASP A 139 18.98 -12.60 14.93
CA ASP A 139 19.68 -12.60 16.20
C ASP A 139 20.54 -11.33 16.31
N VAL A 140 21.27 -11.17 17.41
CA VAL A 140 22.10 -9.97 17.70
C VAL A 140 23.12 -9.67 16.61
N HIS A 141 23.60 -10.70 15.90
CA HIS A 141 24.62 -10.58 14.85
C HIS A 141 24.21 -11.19 13.51
N GLU A 142 22.95 -11.62 13.39
CA GLU A 142 22.45 -12.24 12.18
C GLU A 142 21.28 -11.47 11.60
N PHE A 143 21.21 -11.43 10.28
CA PHE A 143 20.11 -10.81 9.56
C PHE A 143 19.74 -11.61 8.33
N LEU A 144 18.49 -11.53 7.93
CA LEU A 144 17.94 -12.16 6.75
C LEU A 144 17.47 -11.08 5.77
N PRO A 145 18.18 -10.89 4.64
CA PRO A 145 17.74 -9.98 3.60
C PRO A 145 16.59 -10.61 2.81
N MET A 146 15.50 -9.88 2.64
CA MET A 146 14.29 -10.38 2.00
C MET A 146 13.82 -9.43 0.90
N PHE A 147 13.35 -10.00 -0.20
CA PHE A 147 12.53 -9.30 -1.17
C PHE A 147 11.07 -9.66 -0.88
N ILE A 148 10.23 -8.68 -0.63
CA ILE A 148 8.87 -8.89 -0.14
C ILE A 148 7.86 -8.27 -1.09
N LEU A 149 6.97 -9.09 -1.64
CA LEU A 149 5.74 -8.65 -2.27
C LEU A 149 4.62 -8.68 -1.22
N LYS A 150 3.87 -7.60 -1.11
CA LYS A 150 2.78 -7.48 -0.14
C LYS A 150 1.52 -6.91 -0.76
N THR A 151 0.39 -7.40 -0.28
CA THR A 151 -0.93 -6.88 -0.62
C THR A 151 -1.87 -6.97 0.58
N LYS A 152 -2.98 -6.26 0.50
CA LYS A 152 -4.15 -6.42 1.37
C LYS A 152 -5.39 -6.48 0.50
N CYS A 153 -6.37 -7.30 0.87
CA CYS A 153 -7.62 -7.42 0.14
C CYS A 153 -8.76 -7.83 1.06
N PHE A 154 -9.99 -7.69 0.62
CA PHE A 154 -11.10 -8.34 1.32
C PHE A 154 -11.01 -9.86 1.20
N TYR A 155 -11.53 -10.60 2.18
CA TYR A 155 -11.55 -12.07 2.13
C TYR A 155 -12.26 -12.61 0.89
N SER A 156 -13.26 -11.90 0.38
CA SER A 156 -13.96 -12.24 -0.88
C SER A 156 -13.05 -12.23 -2.11
N ASN A 157 -11.98 -11.45 -2.08
CA ASN A 157 -11.10 -11.20 -3.23
C ASN A 157 -9.74 -11.91 -3.09
N ILE A 158 -9.60 -12.81 -2.09
CA ILE A 158 -8.30 -13.40 -1.75
C ILE A 158 -7.72 -14.23 -2.89
N GLU A 159 -8.55 -14.99 -3.61
CA GLU A 159 -8.11 -15.80 -4.77
C GLU A 159 -7.55 -14.89 -5.87
N LYS A 160 -8.29 -13.83 -6.20
CA LYS A 160 -7.86 -12.86 -7.22
C LYS A 160 -6.59 -12.12 -6.79
N ALA A 161 -6.46 -11.80 -5.50
CA ALA A 161 -5.25 -11.18 -4.97
C ALA A 161 -4.02 -12.09 -5.11
N PHE A 162 -4.16 -13.41 -4.91
CA PHE A 162 -3.09 -14.38 -5.17
C PHE A 162 -2.76 -14.50 -6.65
N ASP A 163 -3.77 -14.50 -7.55
CA ASP A 163 -3.54 -14.51 -9.00
C ASP A 163 -2.74 -13.26 -9.43
N LEU A 164 -3.11 -12.09 -8.93
CA LEU A 164 -2.38 -10.84 -9.21
C LEU A 164 -0.97 -10.83 -8.61
N LEU A 165 -0.79 -11.36 -7.41
CA LEU A 165 0.56 -11.52 -6.83
C LEU A 165 1.44 -12.46 -7.68
N LYS A 166 0.87 -13.57 -8.15
CA LYS A 166 1.56 -14.50 -9.06
C LYS A 166 1.92 -13.83 -10.37
N GLU A 167 0.98 -13.09 -10.96
CA GLU A 167 1.18 -12.35 -12.20
C GLU A 167 2.34 -11.35 -12.06
N VAL A 168 2.32 -10.55 -11.00
CA VAL A 168 3.38 -9.57 -10.70
C VAL A 168 4.73 -10.26 -10.44
N ALA A 169 4.75 -11.37 -9.69
CA ALA A 169 5.98 -12.02 -9.28
C ALA A 169 6.67 -12.79 -10.42
N PHE A 170 5.91 -13.43 -11.30
CA PHE A 170 6.45 -14.44 -12.22
C PHE A 170 6.16 -14.17 -13.69
N GLU A 171 5.22 -13.26 -14.01
CA GLU A 171 4.79 -13.00 -15.39
C GLU A 171 5.16 -11.59 -15.88
N SER A 172 5.89 -10.80 -15.08
CA SER A 172 6.33 -9.46 -15.44
C SER A 172 7.33 -9.46 -16.61
N LYS A 173 7.08 -8.63 -17.63
CA LYS A 173 7.93 -8.47 -18.82
C LYS A 173 8.97 -7.39 -18.58
N LEU A 174 10.22 -7.79 -18.43
CA LEU A 174 11.35 -6.92 -18.12
C LEU A 174 12.22 -6.59 -19.36
N ASP A 175 11.79 -6.97 -20.54
CA ASP A 175 12.52 -6.81 -21.80
C ASP A 175 12.16 -5.54 -22.60
N ASN A 176 11.09 -4.83 -22.21
CA ASN A 176 10.66 -3.59 -22.86
C ASN A 176 11.57 -2.42 -22.49
N LYS A 177 12.70 -2.29 -23.22
CA LYS A 177 13.71 -1.25 -22.98
C LYS A 177 13.16 0.17 -23.04
N LYS A 178 12.14 0.42 -23.88
CA LYS A 178 11.51 1.75 -23.99
C LYS A 178 10.79 2.07 -22.68
N ARG A 179 9.96 1.15 -22.18
CA ARG A 179 9.22 1.31 -20.93
C ARG A 179 10.16 1.47 -19.74
N LEU A 180 11.21 0.64 -19.65
CA LEU A 180 12.20 0.75 -18.57
C LEU A 180 12.91 2.11 -18.57
N LYS A 181 13.27 2.65 -19.74
CA LYS A 181 13.85 4.00 -19.82
C LYS A 181 12.90 5.10 -19.38
N GLU A 182 11.60 4.99 -19.69
CA GLU A 182 10.57 5.93 -19.24
C GLU A 182 10.48 5.91 -17.70
N ILE A 183 10.42 4.72 -17.10
CA ILE A 183 10.34 4.55 -15.64
C ILE A 183 11.60 5.11 -14.96
N ILE A 184 12.79 4.77 -15.46
CA ILE A 184 14.07 5.31 -14.94
C ILE A 184 14.06 6.84 -15.00
N GLY A 185 13.61 7.42 -16.10
CA GLY A 185 13.50 8.87 -16.25
C GLY A 185 12.56 9.50 -15.21
N GLN A 186 11.42 8.87 -14.93
CA GLN A 186 10.48 9.33 -13.90
C GLN A 186 11.10 9.27 -12.50
N ILE A 187 11.72 8.14 -12.13
CA ILE A 187 12.38 7.96 -10.83
C ILE A 187 13.52 8.98 -10.68
N TYR A 188 14.35 9.15 -11.70
CA TYR A 188 15.43 10.12 -11.68
C TYR A 188 14.92 11.56 -11.46
N THR A 189 13.85 11.93 -12.17
CA THR A 189 13.23 13.24 -11.99
C THR A 189 12.72 13.46 -10.56
N CYS A 190 12.02 12.46 -9.98
CA CYS A 190 11.59 12.54 -8.59
C CYS A 190 12.77 12.72 -7.64
N LEU A 191 13.84 11.96 -7.81
CA LEU A 191 15.03 12.06 -6.96
C LEU A 191 15.69 13.45 -7.04
N LEU A 192 15.78 14.05 -8.23
CA LEU A 192 16.32 15.40 -8.41
C LEU A 192 15.50 16.48 -7.67
N TYR A 193 14.17 16.34 -7.65
CA TYR A 193 13.30 17.30 -6.96
C TYR A 193 13.22 17.11 -5.45
N THR A 194 13.52 15.91 -4.96
CA THR A 194 13.39 15.55 -3.53
C THR A 194 14.73 15.49 -2.80
N SER A 195 15.84 15.50 -3.53
CA SER A 195 17.17 15.62 -2.92
C SER A 195 17.45 17.07 -2.53
N PRO A 196 17.89 17.33 -1.27
CA PRO A 196 18.25 18.66 -0.80
C PRO A 196 19.47 19.22 -1.53
#